data_f052ce1b1726742fb4fa24d3711062e2
#
_entry.id   f052ce1b1726742fb4fa24d3711062e2
#
_cell.length_a   1.000
_cell.length_b   1.000
_cell.length_c   1.000
_cell.angle_alpha   90.00
_cell.angle_beta   90.00
_cell.angle_gamma   90.00
#
_symmetry.space_group_name_H-M   'P 1'
#
loop_
_entity.id
_entity.type
_entity.pdbx_description
1 polymer ?
#
loop_
_entity_poly.entity_id
_entity_poly.type
_entity_poly.pdbx_seq_one_letter_code
_entity_poly.pdbx_strand_id
1 'polypeptide(L)'
;MTKPLAGQEVAKQIEGQIPEAVFESNESWVVINPDSLLQVAQFLQTTAGLEFDYLNCITGVDYLDYFEVVYYLTSIQHNHSLVLKVRCSQENPQVPSVVSLWRGADFQEREIYDLLGVTFVGHPNLKRIFMWEGFQGHPLRRDYL
;
A
#
# COMPACT_ATOMS: atom_id res chain seq x y z
N MET A 1 -5.38 23.80 1.68
CA MET A 1 -5.48 22.79 0.59
C MET A 1 -4.27 21.88 0.62
N THR A 2 -4.50 20.57 0.58
CA THR A 2 -3.42 19.58 0.57
C THR A 2 -2.71 19.58 -0.79
N LYS A 3 -1.38 19.62 -0.75
CA LYS A 3 -0.58 19.63 -1.98
C LYS A 3 0.11 18.27 -2.18
N PRO A 4 0.06 17.70 -3.39
CA PRO A 4 0.80 16.46 -3.65
C PRO A 4 2.31 16.74 -3.70
N LEU A 5 3.08 15.86 -3.06
CA LEU A 5 4.54 15.88 -3.21
C LEU A 5 4.92 15.14 -4.49
N ALA A 6 5.96 15.61 -5.16
CA ALA A 6 6.48 14.92 -6.32
C ALA A 6 7.06 13.57 -5.91
N GLY A 7 6.59 12.49 -6.55
CA GLY A 7 7.06 11.14 -6.22
C GLY A 7 8.56 10.98 -6.37
N GLN A 8 9.15 11.60 -7.37
CA GLN A 8 10.60 11.52 -7.62
C GLN A 8 11.42 12.10 -6.46
N GLU A 9 10.96 13.19 -5.85
CA GLU A 9 11.66 13.80 -4.73
C GLU A 9 11.62 12.92 -3.49
N VAL A 10 10.45 12.35 -3.21
CA VAL A 10 10.29 11.42 -2.09
C VAL A 10 11.09 10.14 -2.36
N ALA A 11 11.09 9.64 -3.59
CA ALA A 11 11.85 8.47 -3.97
C ALA A 11 13.34 8.64 -3.70
N LYS A 12 13.90 9.81 -3.98
CA LYS A 12 15.33 10.10 -3.70
C LYS A 12 15.62 10.01 -2.21
N GLN A 13 14.74 10.53 -1.39
CA GLN A 13 14.90 10.45 0.06
C GLN A 13 14.82 9.01 0.56
N ILE A 14 13.89 8.22 0.01
CA ILE A 14 13.74 6.81 0.37
C ILE A 14 15.01 6.04 -0.02
N GLU A 15 15.50 6.22 -1.24
CA GLU A 15 16.69 5.52 -1.73
C GLU A 15 17.93 5.85 -0.91
N GLY A 16 18.02 7.07 -0.37
CA GLY A 16 19.12 7.49 0.49
C GLY A 16 19.17 6.74 1.81
N GLN A 17 18.04 6.23 2.30
CA GLN A 17 17.96 5.53 3.58
C GLN A 17 17.75 4.02 3.40
N ILE A 18 17.03 3.61 2.38
CA ILE A 18 16.68 2.22 2.13
C ILE A 18 17.05 1.89 0.69
N PRO A 19 18.30 1.46 0.41
CA PRO A 19 18.72 1.11 -0.95
C PRO A 19 17.82 0.02 -1.54
N GLU A 20 17.60 0.10 -2.84
CA GLU A 20 16.81 -0.87 -3.59
C GLU A 20 15.32 -0.91 -3.23
N ALA A 21 14.82 0.04 -2.43
CA ALA A 21 13.41 0.08 -2.05
C ALA A 21 12.51 0.59 -3.16
N VAL A 22 13.01 1.45 -4.03
CA VAL A 22 12.21 2.09 -5.09
C VAL A 22 12.41 1.37 -6.40
N PHE A 23 11.33 0.88 -7.01
CA PHE A 23 11.38 0.26 -8.33
C PHE A 23 11.12 1.26 -9.44
N GLU A 24 10.25 2.24 -9.19
CA GLU A 24 9.84 3.19 -10.21
C GLU A 24 9.27 4.43 -9.51
N SER A 25 9.45 5.59 -10.10
CA SER A 25 8.84 6.81 -9.57
C SER A 25 8.57 7.80 -10.68
N ASN A 26 7.60 8.65 -10.46
CA ASN A 26 7.32 9.78 -11.31
C ASN A 26 6.75 10.92 -10.45
N GLU A 27 6.23 11.96 -11.08
CA GLU A 27 5.68 13.09 -10.36
C GLU A 27 4.49 12.69 -9.48
N SER A 28 3.70 11.68 -9.89
CA SER A 28 2.43 11.33 -9.26
C SER A 28 2.53 10.22 -8.23
N TRP A 29 3.48 9.28 -8.36
CA TRP A 29 3.56 8.16 -7.44
C TRP A 29 4.97 7.58 -7.33
N VAL A 30 5.14 6.71 -6.31
CA VAL A 30 6.36 5.93 -6.10
C VAL A 30 5.97 4.46 -6.01
N VAL A 31 6.63 3.60 -6.79
CA VAL A 31 6.44 2.15 -6.73
C VAL A 31 7.54 1.55 -5.86
N ILE A 32 7.17 0.82 -4.83
CA ILE A 32 8.07 0.31 -3.78
C ILE A 32 8.19 -1.20 -3.89
N ASN A 33 9.39 -1.69 -3.61
CA ASN A 33 9.64 -3.11 -3.43
C ASN A 33 8.79 -3.63 -2.25
N PRO A 34 7.96 -4.66 -2.44
CA PRO A 34 7.13 -5.19 -1.35
C PRO A 34 7.92 -5.57 -0.11
N ASP A 35 9.13 -6.10 -0.29
CA ASP A 35 9.98 -6.51 0.84
C ASP A 35 10.44 -5.33 1.70
N SER A 36 10.41 -4.13 1.15
CA SER A 36 10.82 -2.91 1.85
C SER A 36 9.64 -2.07 2.34
N LEU A 37 8.41 -2.50 2.12
CA LEU A 37 7.22 -1.67 2.37
C LEU A 37 7.14 -1.18 3.81
N LEU A 38 7.32 -2.04 4.81
CA LEU A 38 7.25 -1.63 6.21
C LEU A 38 8.32 -0.59 6.56
N GLN A 39 9.55 -0.80 6.09
CA GLN A 39 10.63 0.14 6.35
C GLN A 39 10.36 1.48 5.69
N VAL A 40 9.87 1.46 4.44
CA VAL A 40 9.52 2.68 3.72
C VAL A 40 8.36 3.40 4.40
N ALA A 41 7.32 2.67 4.79
CA ALA A 41 6.17 3.24 5.47
C ALA A 41 6.57 3.90 6.79
N GLN A 42 7.40 3.22 7.57
CA GLN A 42 7.91 3.78 8.83
C GLN A 42 8.76 5.03 8.58
N PHE A 43 9.61 5.00 7.56
CA PHE A 43 10.42 6.14 7.16
C PHE A 43 9.53 7.33 6.81
N LEU A 44 8.48 7.11 6.01
CA LEU A 44 7.55 8.17 5.61
C LEU A 44 6.76 8.73 6.79
N GLN A 45 6.42 7.88 7.76
CA GLN A 45 5.65 8.31 8.91
C GLN A 45 6.48 9.14 9.90
N THR A 46 7.77 8.82 10.05
CA THR A 46 8.59 9.38 11.14
C THR A 46 9.61 10.41 10.70
N THR A 47 9.92 10.51 9.40
CA THR A 47 10.96 11.44 8.93
C THR A 47 10.50 12.89 9.01
N ALA A 48 11.33 13.74 9.62
CA ALA A 48 11.05 15.18 9.71
C ALA A 48 10.87 15.76 8.29
N GLY A 49 9.83 16.56 8.13
CA GLY A 49 9.47 17.15 6.84
C GLY A 49 8.56 16.28 5.98
N LEU A 50 8.45 14.99 6.26
CA LEU A 50 7.51 14.10 5.58
C LEU A 50 6.31 13.80 6.48
N GLU A 51 6.52 13.08 7.54
CA GLU A 51 5.54 12.81 8.61
C GLU A 51 4.13 12.49 8.09
N PHE A 52 4.04 11.46 7.23
CA PHE A 52 2.77 10.97 6.71
C PHE A 52 2.03 10.21 7.82
N ASP A 53 1.28 10.95 8.60
CA ASP A 53 0.60 10.43 9.79
C ASP A 53 -0.81 9.91 9.50
N TYR A 54 -1.33 10.14 8.30
CA TYR A 54 -2.69 9.75 7.96
C TYR A 54 -2.74 8.92 6.68
N LEU A 55 -3.37 7.75 6.77
CA LEU A 55 -3.68 6.91 5.63
C LEU A 55 -5.11 7.21 5.17
N ASN A 56 -5.24 7.81 3.98
CA ASN A 56 -6.54 8.15 3.43
C ASN A 56 -7.31 6.89 3.03
N CYS A 57 -6.66 6.05 2.21
CA CYS A 57 -7.25 4.78 1.79
C CYS A 57 -6.19 3.88 1.17
N ILE A 58 -6.54 2.60 1.07
CA ILE A 58 -5.78 1.60 0.32
C ILE A 58 -6.71 1.03 -0.73
N THR A 59 -6.25 0.93 -1.97
CA THR A 59 -7.03 0.31 -3.04
C THR A 59 -6.22 -0.80 -3.68
N GLY A 60 -6.90 -1.78 -4.26
CA GLY A 60 -6.27 -2.87 -4.98
C GLY A 60 -6.73 -2.86 -6.43
N VAL A 61 -5.81 -3.15 -7.35
CA VAL A 61 -6.08 -3.19 -8.77
C VAL A 61 -5.51 -4.48 -9.36
N ASP A 62 -6.31 -5.15 -10.20
CA ASP A 62 -5.88 -6.32 -10.94
C ASP A 62 -5.50 -5.89 -12.36
N TYR A 63 -4.20 -5.96 -12.68
CA TYR A 63 -3.70 -5.62 -14.02
C TYR A 63 -3.50 -6.85 -14.91
N LEU A 64 -4.02 -8.01 -14.51
CA LEU A 64 -3.88 -9.30 -15.20
C LEU A 64 -2.49 -9.92 -15.04
N ASP A 65 -1.42 -9.14 -15.20
CA ASP A 65 -0.05 -9.62 -15.03
C ASP A 65 0.38 -9.60 -13.57
N TYR A 66 -0.18 -8.67 -12.79
CA TYR A 66 0.13 -8.51 -11.37
C TYR A 66 -1.00 -7.76 -10.69
N PHE A 67 -1.03 -7.85 -9.36
CA PHE A 67 -1.89 -7.00 -8.54
C PHE A 67 -1.10 -5.80 -8.06
N GLU A 68 -1.76 -4.66 -7.97
CA GLU A 68 -1.16 -3.46 -7.42
C GLU A 68 -1.96 -2.97 -6.23
N VAL A 69 -1.29 -2.70 -5.12
CA VAL A 69 -1.90 -2.11 -3.93
C VAL A 69 -1.46 -0.66 -3.87
N VAL A 70 -2.42 0.25 -3.81
CA VAL A 70 -2.17 1.69 -3.86
C VAL A 70 -2.53 2.31 -2.52
N TYR A 71 -1.57 3.05 -1.94
CA TYR A 71 -1.70 3.70 -0.65
C TYR A 71 -1.75 5.20 -0.84
N TYR A 72 -2.81 5.83 -0.34
CA TYR A 72 -2.99 7.27 -0.40
C TYR A 72 -2.67 7.84 0.97
N LEU A 73 -1.56 8.56 1.09
CA LEU A 73 -1.05 9.06 2.36
C LEU A 73 -1.12 10.58 2.42
N THR A 74 -1.34 11.12 3.62
CA THR A 74 -1.37 12.54 3.86
C THR A 74 -0.60 12.87 5.14
N SER A 75 0.16 13.96 5.10
CA SER A 75 0.67 14.59 6.32
C SER A 75 -0.27 15.72 6.68
N ILE A 76 -0.97 15.58 7.78
CA ILE A 76 -1.89 16.61 8.25
C ILE A 76 -1.08 17.84 8.70
N GLN A 77 0.03 17.59 9.36
CA GLN A 77 0.91 18.65 9.87
C GLN A 77 1.47 19.52 8.74
N HIS A 78 1.97 18.90 7.68
CA HIS A 78 2.62 19.60 6.57
C HIS A 78 1.68 19.89 5.42
N ASN A 79 0.46 19.38 5.47
CA ASN A 79 -0.57 19.57 4.46
C ASN A 79 -0.12 19.14 3.07
N HIS A 80 0.50 17.95 2.99
CA HIS A 80 0.90 17.37 1.71
C HIS A 80 0.48 15.90 1.61
N SER A 81 0.44 15.38 0.39
CA SER A 81 0.00 14.02 0.10
C SER A 81 1.01 13.26 -0.76
N LEU A 82 0.90 11.94 -0.75
CA LEU A 82 1.76 11.07 -1.55
C LEU A 82 0.97 9.81 -1.94
N VAL A 83 1.21 9.31 -3.14
CA VAL A 83 0.68 8.02 -3.59
C VAL A 83 1.83 7.03 -3.65
N LEU A 84 1.66 5.92 -2.92
CA LEU A 84 2.64 4.85 -2.83
C LEU A 84 2.02 3.60 -3.43
N LYS A 85 2.76 2.89 -4.28
CA LYS A 85 2.27 1.69 -4.94
C LYS A 85 3.17 0.50 -4.67
N VAL A 86 2.56 -0.67 -4.50
CA VAL A 86 3.26 -1.93 -4.33
C VAL A 86 2.64 -2.95 -5.28
N ARG A 87 3.48 -3.66 -6.02
CA ARG A 87 3.03 -4.69 -6.95
C ARG A 87 3.38 -6.07 -6.42
N CYS A 88 2.47 -7.02 -6.60
CA CYS A 88 2.71 -8.40 -6.19
C CYS A 88 2.22 -9.37 -7.25
N SER A 89 2.80 -10.59 -7.23
CA SER A 89 2.46 -11.65 -8.16
C SER A 89 1.04 -12.14 -7.93
N GLN A 90 0.34 -12.50 -9.00
CA GLN A 90 -0.97 -13.12 -8.90
C GLN A 90 -0.90 -14.56 -8.40
N GLU A 91 0.24 -15.22 -8.60
CA GLU A 91 0.42 -16.62 -8.17
C GLU A 91 0.57 -16.74 -6.66
N ASN A 92 1.26 -15.76 -6.05
CA ASN A 92 1.48 -15.73 -4.62
C ASN A 92 1.39 -14.28 -4.13
N PRO A 93 0.17 -13.71 -4.11
CA PRO A 93 0.00 -12.29 -3.80
C PRO A 93 0.15 -12.03 -2.31
N GLN A 94 1.31 -11.53 -1.93
CA GLN A 94 1.62 -11.20 -0.54
C GLN A 94 2.21 -9.80 -0.45
N VAL A 95 1.72 -9.02 0.52
CA VAL A 95 2.18 -7.67 0.80
C VAL A 95 2.25 -7.52 2.33
N PRO A 96 3.33 -6.93 2.88
CA PRO A 96 3.37 -6.69 4.32
C PRO A 96 2.22 -5.79 4.78
N SER A 97 1.63 -6.11 5.92
CA SER A 97 0.59 -5.28 6.52
C SER A 97 1.18 -4.00 7.09
N VAL A 98 0.45 -2.89 6.98
CA VAL A 98 0.85 -1.61 7.57
C VAL A 98 -0.07 -1.18 8.72
N VAL A 99 -0.87 -2.11 9.24
CA VAL A 99 -1.79 -1.84 10.36
C VAL A 99 -1.04 -1.34 11.59
N SER A 100 0.18 -1.84 11.82
CA SER A 100 0.99 -1.41 12.97
C SER A 100 1.36 0.07 12.91
N LEU A 101 1.38 0.66 11.72
CA LEU A 101 1.72 2.07 11.50
C LEU A 101 0.47 2.95 11.37
N TRP A 102 -0.54 2.45 10.67
CA TRP A 102 -1.80 3.17 10.47
C TRP A 102 -2.97 2.23 10.76
N ARG A 103 -3.64 2.44 11.87
CA ARG A 103 -4.76 1.56 12.29
C ARG A 103 -5.90 1.53 11.27
N GLY A 104 -6.10 2.61 10.54
CA GLY A 104 -7.12 2.67 9.50
C GLY A 104 -6.91 1.67 8.37
N ALA A 105 -5.73 1.07 8.27
CA ALA A 105 -5.45 0.05 7.27
C ALA A 105 -6.20 -1.27 7.51
N ASP A 106 -6.66 -1.53 8.74
CA ASP A 106 -7.22 -2.82 9.12
C ASP A 106 -8.34 -3.28 8.16
N PHE A 107 -9.42 -2.55 8.10
CA PHE A 107 -10.55 -2.91 7.24
C PHE A 107 -10.19 -2.86 5.76
N GLN A 108 -9.37 -1.90 5.37
CA GLN A 108 -9.01 -1.73 3.96
C GLN A 108 -8.14 -2.88 3.47
N GLU A 109 -7.22 -3.38 4.28
CA GLU A 109 -6.44 -4.56 3.93
C GLU A 109 -7.32 -5.81 3.87
N ARG A 110 -8.23 -5.95 4.80
CA ARG A 110 -9.18 -7.08 4.80
C ARG A 110 -10.10 -7.04 3.58
N GLU A 111 -10.53 -5.86 3.16
CA GLU A 111 -11.34 -5.69 1.96
C GLU A 111 -10.60 -6.17 0.71
N ILE A 112 -9.34 -5.77 0.55
CA ILE A 112 -8.53 -6.20 -0.59
C ILE A 112 -8.26 -7.70 -0.53
N TYR A 113 -7.97 -8.23 0.65
CA TYR A 113 -7.81 -9.67 0.85
C TYR A 113 -9.07 -10.42 0.41
N ASP A 114 -10.24 -9.95 0.86
CA ASP A 114 -11.52 -10.60 0.57
C ASP A 114 -11.82 -10.61 -0.93
N LEU A 115 -11.66 -9.47 -1.58
CA LEU A 115 -12.14 -9.29 -2.95
C LEU A 115 -11.10 -9.59 -4.03
N LEU A 116 -9.80 -9.47 -3.74
CA LEU A 116 -8.72 -9.76 -4.68
C LEU A 116 -7.86 -10.97 -4.28
N GLY A 117 -7.86 -11.33 -3.00
CA GLY A 117 -7.06 -12.43 -2.53
C GLY A 117 -5.60 -12.09 -2.22
N VAL A 118 -5.29 -10.82 -2.01
CA VAL A 118 -3.96 -10.41 -1.57
C VAL A 118 -3.84 -10.68 -0.08
N THR A 119 -2.81 -11.43 0.33
CA THR A 119 -2.53 -11.71 1.74
C THR A 119 -1.67 -10.60 2.31
N PHE A 120 -2.12 -9.98 3.39
CA PHE A 120 -1.35 -8.95 4.09
C PHE A 120 -0.60 -9.58 5.25
N VAL A 121 0.68 -9.84 5.05
CA VAL A 121 1.52 -10.56 6.01
C VAL A 121 1.69 -9.74 7.29
N GLY A 122 1.39 -10.35 8.42
CA GLY A 122 1.47 -9.67 9.71
C GLY A 122 0.19 -8.97 10.14
N HIS A 123 -0.87 -9.04 9.34
CA HIS A 123 -2.15 -8.48 9.73
C HIS A 123 -2.67 -9.21 10.97
N PRO A 124 -3.11 -8.49 12.02
CA PRO A 124 -3.51 -9.12 13.27
C PRO A 124 -4.77 -9.97 13.18
N ASN A 125 -5.64 -9.73 12.18
CA ASN A 125 -6.91 -10.43 12.09
C ASN A 125 -7.41 -10.44 10.63
N LEU A 126 -6.67 -11.12 9.75
CA LEU A 126 -7.00 -11.15 8.33
C LEU A 126 -8.15 -12.10 8.05
N LYS A 127 -9.35 -11.56 7.94
CA LYS A 127 -10.58 -12.28 7.67
C LYS A 127 -11.40 -11.59 6.60
N ARG A 128 -12.24 -12.36 5.92
CA ARG A 128 -13.15 -11.80 4.93
C ARG A 128 -14.18 -10.89 5.60
N ILE A 129 -14.63 -9.87 4.88
CA ILE A 129 -15.61 -8.88 5.38
C ILE A 129 -16.94 -9.03 4.63
N PHE A 130 -16.89 -9.02 3.30
CA PHE A 130 -18.09 -9.02 2.46
C PHE A 130 -18.56 -10.43 2.12
N MET A 131 -17.64 -11.36 1.89
CA MET A 131 -17.98 -12.73 1.58
C MET A 131 -17.98 -13.57 2.85
N TRP A 132 -18.85 -14.57 2.89
CA TRP A 132 -18.87 -15.47 4.05
C TRP A 132 -17.62 -16.34 4.07
N GLU A 133 -17.27 -16.79 5.24
CA GLU A 133 -16.14 -17.69 5.44
C GLU A 133 -16.40 -18.97 4.65
N GLY A 134 -15.40 -19.39 3.87
CA GLY A 134 -15.56 -20.54 2.99
C GLY A 134 -16.01 -20.21 1.57
N PHE A 135 -16.43 -18.96 1.31
CA PHE A 135 -16.72 -18.53 -0.06
C PHE A 135 -15.49 -18.71 -0.93
N GLN A 136 -15.67 -19.32 -2.09
CA GLN A 136 -14.55 -19.56 -3.00
C GLN A 136 -14.42 -18.46 -4.02
N GLY A 137 -13.18 -17.99 -4.20
CA GLY A 137 -12.85 -16.97 -5.17
C GLY A 137 -12.84 -15.57 -4.60
N HIS A 138 -12.44 -14.64 -5.46
CA HIS A 138 -12.25 -13.23 -5.11
C HIS A 138 -12.91 -12.37 -6.18
N PRO A 139 -14.08 -11.79 -5.86
CA PRO A 139 -14.95 -11.18 -6.88
C PRO A 139 -14.36 -10.03 -7.67
N LEU A 140 -13.36 -9.32 -7.17
CA LEU A 140 -12.76 -8.21 -7.92
C LEU A 140 -11.64 -8.62 -8.87
N ARG A 141 -11.28 -9.91 -8.88
CA ARG A 141 -10.32 -10.38 -9.88
C ARG A 141 -10.93 -10.34 -11.27
N ARG A 142 -10.13 -9.95 -12.25
CA ARG A 142 -10.61 -9.83 -13.63
C ARG A 142 -10.93 -11.18 -14.26
N ASP A 143 -10.36 -12.24 -13.75
CA ASP A 143 -10.64 -13.61 -14.20
C ASP A 143 -11.72 -14.31 -13.38
N TYR A 144 -12.37 -13.60 -12.47
CA TYR A 144 -13.47 -14.17 -11.67
C TYR A 144 -14.71 -14.36 -12.54
N LEU A 145 -15.31 -15.55 -12.43
CA LEU A 145 -16.51 -15.90 -13.21
C LEU A 145 -17.74 -15.97 -12.32
#